data_9482668df203fbe00363b69c5b7db1cc
#
_entry.id   9482668df203fbe00363b69c5b7db1cc
#
_cell.length_a   1.000
_cell.length_b   1.000
_cell.length_c   1.000
_cell.angle_alpha   90.00
_cell.angle_beta   90.00
_cell.angle_gamma   90.00
#
_symmetry.space_group_name_H-M   'P 1'
#
loop_
_entity.id
_entity.type
_entity.pdbx_description
1 polymer ?
#
loop_
_entity_poly.entity_id
_entity_poly.type
_entity_poly.pdbx_seq_one_letter_code
_entity_poly.pdbx_strand_id
1 'polypeptide(L)'
;MSGAKNVIDMRPSKGFSPSQGNEHLRRLDDCERAQKARWNYDPSREHLNFEVGKGGVVTEVNKFKTINQRIQEYLDSRGIVNPNKKYIDQGLDPKYRTVVNFILGGNREVMRNLAFGNQKVDWEHGADNSDLKRMPEIESWAKDAYAFMCKKFGEQNIAAFVVHLDEANPHVHCTV
;
A
#
# COMPACT_ATOMS: atom_id res chain seq x y z
N MET A 1 21.54 13.68 -16.99
CA MET A 1 20.39 13.62 -16.06
C MET A 1 19.77 12.24 -16.19
N SER A 2 19.93 11.36 -15.21
CA SER A 2 19.21 10.09 -15.20
C SER A 2 17.75 10.40 -14.87
N GLY A 3 16.85 10.21 -15.84
CA GLY A 3 15.44 10.42 -15.61
C GLY A 3 14.94 9.60 -14.42
N ALA A 4 13.98 10.14 -13.68
CA ALA A 4 13.32 9.46 -12.58
C ALA A 4 12.77 8.13 -13.09
N LYS A 5 13.36 7.01 -12.65
CA LYS A 5 12.89 5.67 -13.04
C LYS A 5 11.79 5.27 -12.06
N ASN A 6 10.57 5.13 -12.55
CA ASN A 6 9.52 4.45 -11.80
C ASN A 6 9.81 2.94 -11.78
N VAL A 7 9.60 2.34 -10.63
CA VAL A 7 9.77 0.89 -10.39
C VAL A 7 8.40 0.29 -10.12
N ILE A 8 8.11 -0.83 -10.79
CA ILE A 8 6.91 -1.63 -10.54
C ILE A 8 7.37 -3.05 -10.29
N ASP A 9 7.16 -3.54 -9.06
CA ASP A 9 7.32 -4.95 -8.71
C ASP A 9 5.93 -5.60 -8.64
N MET A 10 5.76 -6.75 -9.27
CA MET A 10 4.49 -7.46 -9.39
C MET A 10 4.58 -8.85 -8.78
N ARG A 11 3.72 -9.15 -7.81
CA ARG A 11 3.70 -10.43 -7.08
C ARG A 11 2.31 -11.08 -7.12
N PRO A 12 2.05 -11.99 -8.07
CA PRO A 12 0.82 -12.76 -8.08
C PRO A 12 0.76 -13.76 -6.92
N SER A 13 -0.39 -13.84 -6.24
CA SER A 13 -0.60 -14.76 -5.12
C SER A 13 -1.93 -15.50 -5.24
N LYS A 14 -2.04 -16.64 -4.53
CA LYS A 14 -3.25 -17.49 -4.50
C LYS A 14 -4.33 -16.98 -3.53
N GLY A 15 -4.10 -15.84 -2.93
CA GLY A 15 -4.93 -15.14 -1.97
C GLY A 15 -4.13 -14.03 -1.31
N PHE A 16 -4.71 -13.34 -0.37
CA PHE A 16 -4.08 -12.25 0.35
C PHE A 16 -3.86 -12.62 1.82
N SER A 17 -2.62 -12.59 2.29
CA SER A 17 -2.31 -12.92 3.69
C SER A 17 -2.88 -11.85 4.63
N PRO A 18 -3.62 -12.24 5.70
CA PRO A 18 -4.07 -11.28 6.72
C PRO A 18 -2.92 -10.48 7.36
N SER A 19 -1.79 -11.12 7.62
CA SER A 19 -0.59 -10.44 8.17
C SER A 19 -0.06 -9.38 7.22
N GLN A 20 0.05 -9.69 5.93
CA GLN A 20 0.45 -8.71 4.91
C GLN A 20 -0.56 -7.56 4.80
N GLY A 21 -1.86 -7.86 4.90
CA GLY A 21 -2.91 -6.85 4.90
C GLY A 21 -2.85 -5.91 6.10
N ASN A 22 -2.57 -6.47 7.28
CA ASN A 22 -2.36 -5.67 8.48
C ASN A 22 -1.12 -4.77 8.35
N GLU A 23 -0.06 -5.26 7.73
CA GLU A 23 1.13 -4.47 7.46
C GLU A 23 0.85 -3.31 6.48
N HIS A 24 0.17 -3.58 5.36
CA HIS A 24 -0.18 -2.53 4.39
C HIS A 24 -1.07 -1.45 4.99
N LEU A 25 -2.01 -1.82 5.86
CA LEU A 25 -2.92 -0.87 6.52
C LEU A 25 -2.39 -0.34 7.85
N ARG A 26 -1.17 -0.74 8.28
CA ARG A 26 -0.62 -0.43 9.62
C ARG A 26 -1.57 -0.78 10.75
N ARG A 27 -2.25 -1.92 10.63
CA ARG A 27 -3.06 -2.53 11.70
C ARG A 27 -2.16 -3.40 12.57
N LEU A 28 -1.22 -2.74 13.24
CA LEU A 28 -0.18 -3.36 14.05
C LEU A 28 -0.47 -3.15 15.53
N ASP A 29 -0.20 -4.14 16.36
CA ASP A 29 -0.16 -3.94 17.81
C ASP A 29 1.16 -3.27 18.25
N ASP A 30 1.28 -2.92 19.52
CA ASP A 30 2.44 -2.20 20.04
C ASP A 30 3.74 -3.03 19.94
N CYS A 31 3.65 -4.36 20.08
CA CYS A 31 4.78 -5.25 19.94
C CYS A 31 5.27 -5.31 18.48
N GLU A 32 4.35 -5.47 17.54
CA GLU A 32 4.63 -5.46 16.12
C GLU A 32 5.23 -4.12 15.66
N ARG A 33 4.69 -3.00 16.15
CA ARG A 33 5.23 -1.65 15.91
C ARG A 33 6.66 -1.53 16.39
N ALA A 34 6.93 -1.96 17.63
CA ALA A 34 8.26 -1.91 18.21
C ALA A 34 9.27 -2.79 17.47
N GLN A 35 8.85 -3.96 16.97
CA GLN A 35 9.70 -4.83 16.16
C GLN A 35 10.03 -4.20 14.82
N LYS A 36 9.02 -3.66 14.12
CA LYS A 36 9.20 -3.03 12.80
C LYS A 36 10.02 -1.74 12.86
N ALA A 37 9.90 -0.97 13.93
CA ALA A 37 10.67 0.25 14.16
C ALA A 37 12.20 -0.01 14.26
N ARG A 38 12.62 -1.24 14.51
CA ARG A 38 14.05 -1.63 14.47
C ARG A 38 14.62 -1.77 13.05
N TRP A 39 13.76 -1.78 12.03
CA TRP A 39 14.17 -2.00 10.65
C TRP A 39 13.94 -0.73 9.80
N ASN A 40 12.84 -0.66 9.13
CA ASN A 40 12.58 0.32 8.08
C ASN A 40 11.40 1.24 8.37
N TYR A 41 10.63 0.92 9.41
CA TYR A 41 9.42 1.60 9.79
C TYR A 41 9.68 2.68 10.85
N ASP A 42 9.17 3.87 10.59
CA ASP A 42 9.19 5.01 11.52
C ASP A 42 7.76 5.30 11.99
N PRO A 43 7.39 4.89 13.22
CA PRO A 43 6.04 5.10 13.73
C PRO A 43 5.64 6.57 13.87
N SER A 44 6.61 7.50 14.02
CA SER A 44 6.31 8.93 14.11
C SER A 44 5.81 9.52 12.80
N ARG A 45 6.06 8.86 11.65
CA ARG A 45 5.59 9.25 10.32
C ARG A 45 4.36 8.47 9.83
N GLU A 46 3.83 7.52 10.61
CA GLU A 46 2.67 6.72 10.17
C GLU A 46 1.45 7.57 9.81
N HIS A 47 1.26 8.70 10.49
CA HIS A 47 0.19 9.65 10.21
C HIS A 47 0.25 10.30 8.82
N LEU A 48 1.39 10.20 8.13
CA LEU A 48 1.58 10.72 6.78
C LEU A 48 1.13 9.75 5.69
N ASN A 49 0.93 8.46 6.04
CA ASN A 49 0.43 7.46 5.11
C ASN A 49 -0.99 7.80 4.66
N PHE A 50 -1.33 7.42 3.43
CA PHE A 50 -2.65 7.70 2.87
C PHE A 50 -3.08 6.65 1.85
N GLU A 51 -4.35 6.67 1.49
CA GLU A 51 -4.91 5.88 0.40
C GLU A 51 -5.33 6.76 -0.76
N VAL A 52 -5.27 6.19 -1.97
CA VAL A 52 -5.96 6.75 -3.14
C VAL A 52 -7.09 5.79 -3.49
N GLY A 53 -8.31 6.28 -3.44
CA GLY A 53 -9.51 5.51 -3.71
C GLY A 53 -10.19 5.91 -5.03
N LYS A 54 -11.40 5.39 -5.21
CA LYS A 54 -12.22 5.59 -6.41
C LYS A 54 -12.28 7.06 -6.83
N GLY A 55 -12.06 7.30 -8.11
CA GLY A 55 -12.00 8.64 -8.68
C GLY A 55 -10.72 9.41 -8.33
N GLY A 56 -9.67 8.75 -7.83
CA GLY A 56 -8.42 9.41 -7.45
C GLY A 56 -8.52 10.21 -6.15
N VAL A 57 -9.50 9.91 -5.30
CA VAL A 57 -9.70 10.63 -4.03
C VAL A 57 -8.67 10.18 -3.01
N VAL A 58 -7.96 11.14 -2.44
CA VAL A 58 -6.99 10.91 -1.35
C VAL A 58 -7.72 10.93 -0.01
N THR A 59 -7.47 9.90 0.80
CA THR A 59 -8.04 9.76 2.16
C THR A 59 -6.99 9.25 3.12
N GLU A 60 -7.24 9.38 4.42
CA GLU A 60 -6.49 8.66 5.44
C GLU A 60 -6.61 7.15 5.24
N VAL A 61 -5.61 6.39 5.71
CA VAL A 61 -5.63 4.92 5.62
C VAL A 61 -6.83 4.35 6.38
N ASN A 62 -7.73 3.70 5.66
CA ASN A 62 -8.89 3.05 6.27
C ASN A 62 -8.47 1.72 6.94
N LYS A 63 -8.28 1.78 8.26
CA LYS A 63 -7.89 0.63 9.09
C LYS A 63 -9.08 -0.23 9.54
N PHE A 64 -10.32 0.23 9.35
CA PHE A 64 -11.50 -0.51 9.83
C PHE A 64 -11.84 -1.70 8.95
N LYS A 65 -11.57 -1.62 7.66
CA LYS A 65 -11.87 -2.67 6.69
C LYS A 65 -10.58 -3.31 6.18
N THR A 66 -10.41 -4.60 6.44
CA THR A 66 -9.24 -5.35 5.96
C THR A 66 -9.22 -5.44 4.44
N ILE A 67 -8.04 -5.64 3.84
CA ILE A 67 -7.92 -5.83 2.38
C ILE A 67 -8.70 -7.07 1.93
N ASN A 68 -8.69 -8.15 2.71
CA ASN A 68 -9.51 -9.34 2.41
C ASN A 68 -11.01 -9.05 2.40
N GLN A 69 -11.51 -8.23 3.33
CA GLN A 69 -12.91 -7.79 3.32
C GLN A 69 -13.24 -6.97 2.08
N ARG A 70 -12.35 -6.06 1.66
CA ARG A 70 -12.51 -5.26 0.44
C ARG A 70 -12.56 -6.15 -0.80
N ILE A 71 -11.67 -7.15 -0.90
CA ILE A 71 -11.66 -8.13 -1.99
C ILE A 71 -12.98 -8.92 -2.00
N GLN A 72 -13.44 -9.42 -0.85
CA GLN A 72 -14.66 -10.20 -0.77
C GLN A 72 -15.91 -9.40 -1.17
N GLU A 73 -16.05 -8.18 -0.65
CA GLU A 73 -17.16 -7.27 -1.03
C GLU A 73 -17.16 -6.97 -2.53
N TYR A 74 -15.98 -6.81 -3.09
CA TYR A 74 -15.81 -6.61 -4.52
C TYR A 74 -16.32 -7.83 -5.32
N LEU A 75 -15.90 -9.04 -4.95
CA LEU A 75 -16.37 -10.28 -5.59
C LEU A 75 -17.89 -10.45 -5.44
N ASP A 76 -18.42 -10.21 -4.24
CA ASP A 76 -19.84 -10.32 -3.94
C ASP A 76 -20.68 -9.34 -4.74
N SER A 77 -20.24 -8.09 -4.85
CA SER A 77 -20.95 -7.06 -5.61
C SER A 77 -21.09 -7.37 -7.11
N ARG A 78 -20.25 -8.27 -7.62
CA ARG A 78 -20.25 -8.70 -9.03
C ARG A 78 -20.76 -10.13 -9.22
N GLY A 79 -21.18 -10.80 -8.17
CA GLY A 79 -21.60 -12.20 -8.23
C GLY A 79 -20.46 -13.16 -8.63
N ILE A 80 -19.21 -12.76 -8.36
CA ILE A 80 -18.02 -13.57 -8.68
C ILE A 80 -17.69 -14.45 -7.49
N VAL A 81 -17.70 -15.77 -7.70
CA VAL A 81 -17.26 -16.75 -6.69
C VAL A 81 -15.74 -16.91 -6.78
N ASN A 82 -15.05 -16.77 -5.64
CA ASN A 82 -13.63 -17.06 -5.57
C ASN A 82 -13.34 -18.51 -6.02
N PRO A 83 -12.57 -18.73 -7.08
CA PRO A 83 -12.31 -20.08 -7.60
C PRO A 83 -11.55 -20.98 -6.61
N ASN A 84 -10.91 -20.38 -5.59
CA ASN A 84 -10.24 -21.13 -4.53
C ASN A 84 -11.17 -21.54 -3.37
N LYS A 85 -12.41 -21.02 -3.32
CA LYS A 85 -13.34 -21.29 -2.21
C LYS A 85 -13.50 -22.79 -1.95
N LYS A 86 -13.73 -23.60 -2.98
CA LYS A 86 -13.90 -25.05 -2.85
C LYS A 86 -12.69 -25.77 -2.25
N TYR A 87 -11.47 -25.28 -2.50
CA TYR A 87 -10.25 -25.85 -1.91
C TYR A 87 -10.11 -25.44 -0.45
N ILE A 88 -10.35 -24.16 -0.16
CA ILE A 88 -10.28 -23.59 1.18
C ILE A 88 -11.31 -24.26 2.10
N ASP A 89 -12.55 -24.43 1.65
CA ASP A 89 -13.64 -25.08 2.40
C ASP A 89 -13.32 -26.56 2.74
N GLN A 90 -12.46 -27.21 1.94
CA GLN A 90 -12.00 -28.59 2.17
C GLN A 90 -10.67 -28.66 2.95
N GLY A 91 -10.13 -27.55 3.41
CA GLY A 91 -8.84 -27.48 4.09
C GLY A 91 -7.64 -27.77 3.16
N LEU A 92 -7.82 -27.62 1.85
CA LEU A 92 -6.79 -27.83 0.85
C LEU A 92 -6.13 -26.49 0.46
N ASP A 93 -4.91 -26.58 -0.05
CA ASP A 93 -4.19 -25.41 -0.54
C ASP A 93 -4.89 -24.76 -1.75
N PRO A 94 -5.01 -23.44 -1.79
CA PRO A 94 -5.54 -22.71 -2.93
C PRO A 94 -4.76 -23.04 -4.22
N LYS A 95 -5.48 -23.25 -5.32
CA LYS A 95 -4.90 -23.64 -6.61
C LYS A 95 -4.61 -22.45 -7.52
N TYR A 96 -5.53 -21.49 -7.58
CA TYR A 96 -5.48 -20.40 -8.55
C TYR A 96 -4.88 -19.13 -7.93
N ARG A 97 -4.13 -18.37 -8.73
CA ARG A 97 -3.70 -17.02 -8.37
C ARG A 97 -4.88 -16.07 -8.59
N THR A 98 -5.34 -15.43 -7.53
CA THR A 98 -6.56 -14.61 -7.50
C THR A 98 -6.31 -13.17 -7.09
N VAL A 99 -5.08 -12.85 -6.69
CA VAL A 99 -4.68 -11.51 -6.27
C VAL A 99 -3.30 -11.19 -6.85
N VAL A 100 -3.10 -9.96 -7.24
CA VAL A 100 -1.80 -9.45 -7.64
C VAL A 100 -1.45 -8.25 -6.75
N ASN A 101 -0.31 -8.33 -6.09
CA ASN A 101 0.24 -7.24 -5.30
C ASN A 101 1.32 -6.53 -6.09
N PHE A 102 1.23 -5.21 -6.15
CA PHE A 102 2.21 -4.35 -6.76
C PHE A 102 2.89 -3.49 -5.72
N ILE A 103 4.20 -3.29 -5.87
CA ILE A 103 4.94 -2.22 -5.22
C ILE A 103 5.31 -1.20 -6.29
N LEU A 104 4.83 0.03 -6.13
CA LEU A 104 5.13 1.13 -7.04
C LEU A 104 5.99 2.14 -6.30
N GLY A 105 7.04 2.58 -6.94
CA GLY A 105 7.97 3.55 -6.36
C GLY A 105 8.92 4.10 -7.40
N GLY A 106 10.03 4.65 -6.93
CA GLY A 106 11.04 5.23 -7.80
C GLY A 106 12.40 5.34 -7.11
N ASN A 107 13.25 6.17 -7.69
CA ASN A 107 14.51 6.51 -7.06
C ASN A 107 14.26 7.11 -5.67
N ARG A 108 15.03 6.65 -4.67
CA ARG A 108 14.85 7.04 -3.26
C ARG A 108 14.87 8.54 -3.03
N GLU A 109 15.82 9.25 -3.62
CA GLU A 109 15.94 10.71 -3.46
C GLU A 109 14.74 11.44 -4.07
N VAL A 110 14.30 11.02 -5.25
CA VAL A 110 13.12 11.58 -5.92
C VAL A 110 11.88 11.36 -5.09
N MET A 111 11.65 10.12 -4.62
CA MET A 111 10.47 9.79 -3.81
C MET A 111 10.45 10.53 -2.48
N ARG A 112 11.61 10.67 -1.82
CA ARG A 112 11.75 11.46 -0.58
C ARG A 112 11.48 12.95 -0.82
N ASN A 113 11.99 13.51 -1.91
CA ASN A 113 11.73 14.91 -2.26
C ASN A 113 10.24 15.15 -2.58
N LEU A 114 9.59 14.25 -3.29
CA LEU A 114 8.14 14.33 -3.52
C LEU A 114 7.34 14.24 -2.21
N ALA A 115 7.78 13.39 -1.27
CA ALA A 115 7.07 13.16 -0.01
C ALA A 115 7.25 14.29 1.00
N PHE A 116 8.45 14.84 1.10
CA PHE A 116 8.85 15.72 2.20
C PHE A 116 9.40 17.09 1.75
N GLY A 117 9.70 17.27 0.45
CA GLY A 117 10.27 18.52 -0.07
C GLY A 117 11.59 18.89 0.63
N ASN A 118 11.68 20.11 1.10
CA ASN A 118 12.84 20.64 1.81
C ASN A 118 12.77 20.44 3.34
N GLN A 119 11.78 19.71 3.85
CA GLN A 119 11.69 19.44 5.28
C GLN A 119 12.87 18.56 5.73
N LYS A 120 13.40 18.85 6.91
CA LYS A 120 14.51 18.08 7.48
C LYS A 120 13.94 16.79 8.10
N VAL A 121 14.17 15.67 7.44
CA VAL A 121 13.79 14.34 7.95
C VAL A 121 14.99 13.74 8.64
N ASP A 122 14.80 13.29 9.89
CA ASP A 122 15.78 12.47 10.58
C ASP A 122 15.57 11.00 10.23
N TRP A 123 16.54 10.35 9.63
CA TRP A 123 16.49 8.97 9.17
C TRP A 123 17.05 7.97 10.17
N GLU A 124 17.45 8.41 11.35
CA GLU A 124 17.93 7.53 12.40
C GLU A 124 16.76 6.75 13.05
N HIS A 125 17.06 5.53 13.50
CA HIS A 125 16.06 4.73 14.19
C HIS A 125 15.67 5.38 15.53
N GLY A 126 14.37 5.52 15.72
CA GLY A 126 13.81 6.12 16.93
C GLY A 126 13.77 7.65 16.91
N ALA A 127 14.15 8.28 15.80
CA ALA A 127 13.98 9.72 15.61
C ALA A 127 12.49 10.10 15.65
N ASP A 128 12.22 11.29 16.15
CA ASP A 128 10.87 11.87 16.13
C ASP A 128 10.70 12.79 14.91
N ASN A 129 9.88 12.35 13.98
CA ASN A 129 9.50 13.04 12.76
C ASN A 129 8.00 13.45 12.77
N SER A 130 7.38 13.52 13.93
CA SER A 130 5.93 13.78 14.08
C SER A 130 5.49 15.14 13.54
N ASP A 131 6.40 16.12 13.48
CA ASP A 131 6.13 17.47 12.96
C ASP A 131 6.12 17.55 11.41
N LEU A 132 6.56 16.51 10.73
CA LEU A 132 6.60 16.48 9.27
C LEU A 132 5.19 16.52 8.67
N LYS A 133 5.11 17.11 7.49
CA LYS A 133 3.88 17.19 6.69
C LYS A 133 4.11 16.53 5.34
N ARG A 134 3.09 15.82 4.89
CA ARG A 134 3.04 15.28 3.53
C ARG A 134 2.94 16.42 2.52
N MET A 135 3.78 16.36 1.49
CA MET A 135 3.78 17.36 0.42
C MET A 135 2.70 17.04 -0.63
N PRO A 136 2.10 18.05 -1.29
CA PRO A 136 1.13 17.85 -2.37
C PRO A 136 1.70 17.08 -3.56
N GLU A 137 3.01 17.15 -3.78
CA GLU A 137 3.72 16.50 -4.88
C GLU A 137 3.63 14.97 -4.82
N ILE A 138 3.74 14.37 -3.62
CA ILE A 138 3.58 12.92 -3.48
C ILE A 138 2.13 12.49 -3.67
N GLU A 139 1.17 13.31 -3.30
CA GLU A 139 -0.24 13.03 -3.57
C GLU A 139 -0.54 13.09 -5.07
N SER A 140 0.00 14.07 -5.77
CA SER A 140 -0.14 14.18 -7.24
C SER A 140 0.48 12.97 -7.93
N TRP A 141 1.71 12.60 -7.57
CA TRP A 141 2.36 11.40 -8.10
C TRP A 141 1.54 10.12 -7.82
N ALA A 142 1.00 9.98 -6.61
CA ALA A 142 0.19 8.83 -6.24
C ALA A 142 -1.11 8.74 -7.05
N LYS A 143 -1.77 9.88 -7.32
CA LYS A 143 -2.95 9.94 -8.20
C LYS A 143 -2.64 9.53 -9.62
N ASP A 144 -1.51 9.97 -10.17
CA ASP A 144 -1.05 9.58 -11.52
C ASP A 144 -0.75 8.08 -11.57
N ALA A 145 -0.08 7.54 -10.55
CA ALA A 145 0.19 6.12 -10.42
C ALA A 145 -1.10 5.29 -10.28
N TYR A 146 -2.08 5.79 -9.51
CA TYR A 146 -3.40 5.18 -9.39
C TYR A 146 -4.14 5.18 -10.73
N ALA A 147 -4.16 6.30 -11.44
CA ALA A 147 -4.78 6.41 -12.76
C ALA A 147 -4.14 5.44 -13.77
N PHE A 148 -2.82 5.26 -13.71
CA PHE A 148 -2.12 4.26 -14.52
C PHE A 148 -2.60 2.84 -14.19
N MET A 149 -2.73 2.49 -12.91
CA MET A 149 -3.24 1.18 -12.49
C MET A 149 -4.70 0.98 -12.91
N CYS A 150 -5.54 2.00 -12.78
CA CYS A 150 -6.93 1.98 -13.26
C CYS A 150 -7.01 1.71 -14.76
N LYS A 151 -6.16 2.37 -15.55
CA LYS A 151 -6.11 2.16 -17.01
C LYS A 151 -5.68 0.74 -17.39
N LYS A 152 -4.80 0.12 -16.60
CA LYS A 152 -4.27 -1.23 -16.88
C LYS A 152 -5.19 -2.34 -16.41
N PHE A 153 -5.80 -2.20 -15.26
CA PHE A 153 -6.52 -3.29 -14.58
C PHE A 153 -8.01 -3.01 -14.38
N GLY A 154 -8.46 -1.79 -14.63
CA GLY A 154 -9.80 -1.33 -14.28
C GLY A 154 -9.89 -0.87 -12.81
N GLU A 155 -10.43 0.33 -12.58
CA GLU A 155 -10.57 0.90 -11.24
C GLU A 155 -11.32 -0.03 -10.27
N GLN A 156 -12.35 -0.67 -10.80
CA GLN A 156 -13.17 -1.62 -10.05
C GLN A 156 -12.40 -2.87 -9.58
N ASN A 157 -11.21 -3.14 -10.10
CA ASN A 157 -10.36 -4.28 -9.69
C ASN A 157 -9.29 -3.89 -8.66
N ILE A 158 -9.19 -2.62 -8.28
CA ILE A 158 -8.24 -2.16 -7.27
C ILE A 158 -8.88 -2.25 -5.89
N ALA A 159 -8.46 -3.24 -5.10
CA ALA A 159 -8.96 -3.45 -3.74
C ALA A 159 -8.32 -2.51 -2.72
N ALA A 160 -7.07 -2.12 -2.94
CA ALA A 160 -6.35 -1.17 -2.09
C ALA A 160 -5.22 -0.49 -2.87
N PHE A 161 -4.98 0.77 -2.55
CA PHE A 161 -3.85 1.55 -3.06
C PHE A 161 -3.35 2.44 -1.92
N VAL A 162 -2.39 1.90 -1.16
CA VAL A 162 -1.89 2.51 0.08
C VAL A 162 -0.49 3.05 -0.14
N VAL A 163 -0.29 4.30 0.20
CA VAL A 163 1.00 5.00 0.09
C VAL A 163 1.67 5.04 1.45
N HIS A 164 2.85 4.47 1.56
CA HIS A 164 3.66 4.45 2.75
C HIS A 164 4.73 5.54 2.68
N LEU A 165 4.69 6.46 3.64
CA LEU A 165 5.69 7.50 3.86
C LEU A 165 6.47 7.28 5.16
N ASP A 166 6.11 6.28 5.91
CA ASP A 166 6.71 5.87 7.19
C ASP A 166 7.87 4.88 7.03
N GLU A 167 8.30 4.61 5.81
CA GLU A 167 9.48 3.78 5.54
C GLU A 167 10.62 4.62 4.93
N ALA A 168 11.83 4.03 4.90
CA ALA A 168 13.02 4.71 4.39
C ALA A 168 12.90 5.12 2.91
N ASN A 169 12.08 4.42 2.13
CA ASN A 169 11.77 4.76 0.75
C ASN A 169 10.25 4.86 0.57
N PRO A 170 9.67 6.04 0.31
CA PRO A 170 8.25 6.18 0.03
C PRO A 170 7.83 5.31 -1.16
N HIS A 171 6.73 4.57 -1.01
CA HIS A 171 6.24 3.65 -2.04
C HIS A 171 4.74 3.38 -1.86
N VAL A 172 4.17 2.70 -2.84
CA VAL A 172 2.77 2.27 -2.85
C VAL A 172 2.68 0.75 -2.77
N HIS A 173 1.75 0.26 -1.97
CA HIS A 173 1.20 -1.08 -2.09
C HIS A 173 -0.15 -1.02 -2.80
N CYS A 174 -0.23 -1.61 -4.00
CA CYS A 174 -1.47 -1.72 -4.75
C CYS A 174 -1.90 -3.19 -4.86
N THR A 175 -3.13 -3.49 -4.46
CA THR A 175 -3.73 -4.83 -4.52
C THR A 175 -4.83 -4.84 -5.59
N VAL A 176 -4.67 -5.74 -6.56
CA VAL A 176 -5.58 -5.96 -7.69
C VAL A 176 -6.12 -7.38 -7.66
#